data_edd66654db1ceb3c68c73acca3e0d687
#
_entry.id   edd66654db1ceb3c68c73acca3e0d687
#
_cell.length_a   1.000
_cell.length_b   1.000
_cell.length_c   1.000
_cell.angle_alpha   90.00
_cell.angle_beta   90.00
_cell.angle_gamma   90.00
#
_symmetry.space_group_name_H-M   'P 1'
#
loop_
_entity.id
_entity.type
_entity.pdbx_description
1 polymer ?
#
loop_
_entity_poly.entity_id
_entity_poly.type
_entity_poly.pdbx_seq_one_letter_code
_entity_poly.pdbx_strand_id
1 'polypeptide(L)'
;MSLRFVGIDPDTDHDHCPTVWADEEAGELVLQGWKAGPDLRMACESNTPANGPIPDSEEVIRIPARMVPMIRKACDAVERSAVQ
;
A
#
# COMPACT_ATOMS: atom_id res chain seq x y z
N MET A 1 4.59 -13.70 -12.40
CA MET A 1 4.28 -12.91 -11.18
C MET A 1 3.63 -13.80 -10.15
N SER A 2 4.10 -13.73 -8.91
CA SER A 2 3.57 -14.53 -7.81
C SER A 2 2.93 -13.59 -6.79
N LEU A 3 1.65 -13.30 -6.97
CA LEU A 3 0.93 -12.34 -6.14
C LEU A 3 0.04 -13.09 -5.15
N ARG A 4 0.38 -12.95 -3.86
CA ARG A 4 -0.38 -13.57 -2.77
C ARG A 4 -1.37 -12.56 -2.20
N PHE A 5 -2.65 -12.92 -2.22
CA PHE A 5 -3.67 -12.14 -1.53
C PHE A 5 -3.49 -12.29 -0.01
N VAL A 6 -3.47 -11.17 0.71
CA VAL A 6 -3.32 -11.19 2.18
C VAL A 6 -4.61 -10.76 2.88
N GLY A 7 -5.25 -9.70 2.43
CA GLY A 7 -6.47 -9.25 3.08
C GLY A 7 -7.18 -8.13 2.36
N ILE A 8 -8.43 -7.95 2.69
CA ILE A 8 -9.29 -6.91 2.12
C ILE A 8 -10.01 -6.21 3.27
N ASP A 9 -10.33 -4.94 3.10
CA ASP A 9 -11.04 -4.16 4.10
C ASP A 9 -12.43 -4.76 4.34
N PRO A 10 -12.73 -5.22 5.57
CA PRO A 10 -14.01 -5.86 5.86
C PRO A 10 -15.20 -4.89 5.93
N ASP A 11 -14.92 -3.60 6.09
CA ASP A 11 -15.97 -2.61 6.32
C ASP A 11 -16.30 -1.76 5.09
N THR A 12 -15.56 -1.94 3.99
CA THR A 12 -15.83 -1.22 2.75
C THR A 12 -16.72 -2.05 1.84
N ASP A 13 -17.50 -1.38 0.99
CA ASP A 13 -18.33 -2.02 -0.02
C ASP A 13 -17.45 -2.92 -0.92
N HIS A 14 -17.95 -4.11 -1.25
CA HIS A 14 -17.19 -5.09 -2.03
C HIS A 14 -16.77 -4.64 -3.42
N ASP A 15 -17.34 -3.54 -3.92
CA ASP A 15 -17.00 -3.04 -5.25
C ASP A 15 -15.74 -2.17 -5.27
N HIS A 16 -15.33 -1.63 -4.12
CA HIS A 16 -14.25 -0.63 -4.05
C HIS A 16 -13.47 -0.77 -2.73
N CYS A 17 -12.83 -1.91 -2.54
CA CYS A 17 -12.23 -2.22 -1.24
C CYS A 17 -10.72 -2.09 -1.24
N PRO A 18 -10.13 -1.31 -0.31
CA PRO A 18 -8.70 -1.41 -0.06
C PRO A 18 -8.29 -2.85 0.15
N THR A 19 -7.17 -3.23 -0.44
CA THR A 19 -6.70 -4.62 -0.47
C THR A 19 -5.19 -4.66 -0.31
N VAL A 20 -4.70 -5.73 0.29
CA VAL A 20 -3.27 -5.92 0.54
C VAL A 20 -2.83 -7.25 -0.06
N TRP A 21 -1.76 -7.20 -0.83
CA TRP A 21 -1.10 -8.39 -1.39
C TRP A 21 0.37 -8.36 -1.03
N ALA A 22 1.00 -9.51 -1.12
CA ALA A 22 2.45 -9.65 -1.04
C ALA A 22 2.95 -10.23 -2.36
N ASP A 23 3.92 -9.56 -2.96
CA ASP A 23 4.64 -10.08 -4.11
C ASP A 23 5.98 -10.59 -3.60
N GLU A 24 6.04 -11.87 -3.26
CA GLU A 24 7.22 -12.48 -2.66
C GLU A 24 8.36 -12.63 -3.68
N GLU A 25 8.02 -12.76 -4.95
CA GLU A 25 9.02 -12.88 -6.01
C GLU A 25 9.77 -11.56 -6.22
N ALA A 26 9.04 -10.45 -6.26
CA ALA A 26 9.64 -9.13 -6.42
C ALA A 26 10.15 -8.55 -5.09
N GLY A 27 9.73 -9.10 -3.96
CA GLY A 27 10.06 -8.55 -2.65
C GLY A 27 9.33 -7.25 -2.37
N GLU A 28 8.07 -7.17 -2.74
CA GLU A 28 7.30 -5.93 -2.62
C GLU A 28 5.95 -6.13 -1.95
N LEU A 29 5.53 -5.10 -1.22
CA LEU A 29 4.13 -4.98 -0.80
C LEU A 29 3.34 -4.37 -1.95
N VAL A 30 2.14 -4.90 -2.19
CA VAL A 30 1.24 -4.35 -3.20
C VAL A 30 -0.03 -3.93 -2.50
N LEU A 31 -0.37 -2.65 -2.58
CA LEU A 31 -1.47 -2.07 -1.81
C LEU A 31 -2.45 -1.36 -2.73
N GLN A 32 -3.73 -1.63 -2.52
CA GLN A 32 -4.83 -0.89 -3.12
C GLN A 32 -5.50 -0.10 -2.00
N GLY A 33 -5.61 1.20 -2.16
CA GLY A 33 -6.20 2.06 -1.16
C GLY A 33 -7.01 3.17 -1.79
N TRP A 34 -7.51 4.08 -0.95
CA TRP A 34 -8.26 5.23 -1.45
C TRP A 34 -7.27 6.25 -2.02
N LYS A 35 -7.62 6.81 -3.15
CA LYS A 35 -6.79 7.82 -3.80
C LYS A 35 -6.69 9.05 -2.91
N ALA A 36 -5.49 9.59 -2.79
CA ALA A 36 -5.28 10.85 -2.07
C ALA A 36 -5.85 12.01 -2.88
N GLY A 37 -6.57 12.89 -2.22
CA GLY A 37 -7.02 14.13 -2.83
C GLY A 37 -5.87 15.13 -2.96
N PRO A 38 -6.12 16.28 -3.64
CA PRO A 38 -5.06 17.27 -3.87
C PRO A 38 -4.43 17.81 -2.61
N ASP A 39 -5.23 18.04 -1.56
CA ASP A 39 -4.71 18.58 -0.31
C ASP A 39 -3.75 17.63 0.37
N LEU A 40 -4.06 16.35 0.41
CA LEU A 40 -3.18 15.35 1.01
C LEU A 40 -1.91 15.18 0.18
N ARG A 41 -2.02 15.17 -1.14
CA ARG A 41 -0.84 15.08 -2.01
C ARG A 41 0.10 16.25 -1.75
N MET A 42 -0.44 17.47 -1.66
CA MET A 42 0.36 18.68 -1.37
C MET A 42 1.02 18.58 0.00
N ALA A 43 0.30 18.10 1.00
CA ALA A 43 0.85 17.92 2.34
C ALA A 43 2.01 16.93 2.34
N CYS A 44 1.88 15.85 1.58
CA CYS A 44 2.96 14.87 1.45
C CYS A 44 4.18 15.48 0.75
N GLU A 45 3.96 16.25 -0.31
CA GLU A 45 5.06 16.90 -1.02
C GLU A 45 5.80 17.89 -0.15
N SER A 46 5.10 18.53 0.79
CA SER A 46 5.69 19.51 1.70
C SER A 46 6.35 18.88 2.92
N ASN A 47 6.13 17.60 3.15
CA ASN A 47 6.57 16.90 4.36
C ASN A 47 7.43 15.70 4.04
N THR A 48 8.41 15.89 3.17
CA THR A 48 9.35 14.85 2.76
C THR A 48 10.69 15.52 2.41
N PRO A 49 11.82 14.82 2.63
CA PRO A 49 13.11 15.34 2.17
C PRO A 49 13.31 15.23 0.66
N ALA A 50 12.41 14.56 -0.06
CA ALA A 50 12.51 14.45 -1.51
C ALA A 50 12.27 15.81 -2.17
N ASN A 51 12.93 16.06 -3.29
CA ASN A 51 12.81 17.31 -4.02
C ASN A 51 11.76 17.23 -5.11
N GLY A 52 10.97 18.30 -5.24
CA GLY A 52 10.00 18.44 -6.31
C GLY A 52 8.67 17.73 -6.05
N PRO A 53 7.75 17.83 -7.01
CA PRO A 53 6.43 17.21 -6.87
C PRO A 53 6.49 15.70 -7.01
N ILE A 54 5.43 15.02 -6.55
CA ILE A 54 5.30 13.58 -6.71
C ILE A 54 5.19 13.28 -8.21
N PRO A 55 6.08 12.45 -8.76
CA PRO A 55 6.06 12.16 -10.20
C PRO A 55 4.85 11.29 -10.58
N ASP A 56 4.51 11.29 -11.87
CA ASP A 56 3.38 10.51 -12.38
C ASP A 56 3.57 8.99 -12.20
N SER A 57 4.83 8.57 -12.03
CA SER A 57 5.13 7.14 -11.81
C SER A 57 4.87 6.69 -10.37
N GLU A 58 4.52 7.61 -9.47
CA GLU A 58 4.28 7.30 -8.07
C GLU A 58 2.89 7.74 -7.63
N GLU A 59 2.36 7.09 -6.61
CA GLU A 59 1.00 7.38 -6.14
C GLU A 59 0.96 7.45 -4.62
N VAL A 60 0.09 8.32 -4.10
CA VAL A 60 -0.21 8.39 -2.67
C VAL A 60 -1.60 7.81 -2.46
N ILE A 61 -1.69 6.81 -1.58
CA ILE A 61 -2.98 6.18 -1.25
C ILE A 61 -3.20 6.24 0.26
N ARG A 62 -4.45 6.05 0.67
CA ARG A 62 -4.83 5.97 2.08
C ARG A 62 -5.41 4.60 2.35
N ILE A 63 -5.08 4.04 3.51
CA ILE A 63 -5.59 2.75 3.94
C ILE A 63 -6.05 2.92 5.39
N PRO A 64 -7.26 2.43 5.75
CA PRO A 64 -7.75 2.61 7.11
C PRO A 64 -6.94 1.80 8.12
N ALA A 65 -6.88 2.31 9.36
CA ALA A 65 -6.09 1.69 10.42
C ALA A 65 -6.52 0.26 10.74
N ARG A 66 -7.79 -0.09 10.49
CA ARG A 66 -8.27 -1.45 10.73
C ARG A 66 -7.61 -2.50 9.84
N MET A 67 -6.88 -2.06 8.79
CA MET A 67 -6.15 -2.98 7.93
C MET A 67 -4.69 -3.19 8.35
N VAL A 68 -4.24 -2.51 9.41
CA VAL A 68 -2.85 -2.63 9.86
C VAL A 68 -2.45 -4.08 10.14
N PRO A 69 -3.28 -4.93 10.78
CA PRO A 69 -2.89 -6.34 10.97
C PRO A 69 -2.62 -7.08 9.67
N MET A 70 -3.39 -6.80 8.62
CA MET A 70 -3.20 -7.41 7.30
C MET A 70 -1.88 -6.94 6.66
N ILE A 71 -1.57 -5.65 6.82
CA ILE A 71 -0.32 -5.10 6.31
C ILE A 71 0.87 -5.74 7.03
N ARG A 72 0.78 -5.96 8.33
CA ARG A 72 1.84 -6.65 9.08
C ARG A 72 2.05 -8.07 8.57
N LYS A 73 0.97 -8.79 8.26
CA LYS A 73 1.08 -10.14 7.68
C LYS A 73 1.79 -10.10 6.33
N ALA A 74 1.45 -9.13 5.49
CA ALA A 74 2.10 -8.97 4.21
C ALA A 74 3.57 -8.62 4.37
N CYS A 75 3.91 -7.78 5.34
CA CYS A 75 5.30 -7.47 5.66
C CYS A 75 6.07 -8.72 6.03
N ASP A 76 5.50 -9.57 6.90
CA ASP A 76 6.15 -10.81 7.31
C ASP A 76 6.41 -11.73 6.10
N ALA A 77 5.44 -11.82 5.19
CA ALA A 77 5.58 -12.66 4.00
C ALA A 77 6.71 -12.16 3.09
N VAL A 78 6.77 -10.86 2.87
CA VAL A 78 7.81 -10.25 2.02
C VAL A 78 9.18 -10.38 2.68
N GLU A 79 9.27 -10.16 3.98
CA GLU A 79 10.54 -10.27 4.70
C GLU A 79 11.06 -11.70 4.69
N ARG A 80 10.18 -12.70 4.83
CA ARG A 80 10.60 -14.10 4.77
C ARG A 80 11.19 -14.47 3.42
N SER A 81 10.60 -14.00 2.33
CA SER A 81 11.15 -14.29 1.01
C SER A 81 12.46 -13.55 0.77
N ALA A 82 12.65 -12.38 1.36
CA ALA A 82 13.88 -11.61 1.21
C ALA A 82 15.07 -12.23 1.94
N VAL A 83 14.83 -13.06 2.96
CA VAL A 83 15.89 -13.68 3.78
C VAL A 83 16.47 -14.92 3.12
N GLN A 84 15.82 -15.45 2.12
CA GLN A 84 16.30 -16.63 1.38
C GLN A 84 17.36 -16.27 0.32
#